data_79012ce684ff7a717698c58ce47299dd
#
_entry.id   79012ce684ff7a717698c58ce47299dd
#
_cell.length_a   1.000
_cell.length_b   1.000
_cell.length_c   1.000
_cell.angle_alpha   90.00
_cell.angle_beta   90.00
_cell.angle_gamma   90.00
#
_symmetry.space_group_name_H-M   'P 1'
#
loop_
_entity.id
_entity.type
_entity.pdbx_description
1 polymer ?
#
loop_
_entity_poly.entity_id
_entity_poly.type
_entity_poly.pdbx_seq_one_letter_code
_entity_poly.pdbx_strand_id
1 'polypeptide(L)'
;MNPQEILSQMTLTEKADLCSGADFWHIPGVPRLGVQPMLVCDGPHGLRKHIDSAIQAGFYEAVSTACFPPSACMANSFDVALEEEVGDALGKDCQAEQIGILLGPGANLKRSPLCGRNFEYFSEDPYLSSRMADGYIRGLQQNGVGCCLKHFAANNQEYRRLNVSDVVDERTLRELYLASFEYPIKHAKPWSIMCSYNRINGTYSSDNRWLLTDLLRKEWGYE
;
A
#
# COMPACT_ATOMS: atom_id res chain seq x y z
N MET A 1 -21.44 15.69 -4.70
CA MET A 1 -21.69 14.87 -5.91
C MET A 1 -21.19 13.45 -5.62
N ASN A 2 -21.88 12.45 -6.12
CA ASN A 2 -21.37 11.08 -6.04
C ASN A 2 -20.27 10.84 -7.09
N PRO A 3 -19.44 9.81 -6.97
CA PRO A 3 -18.33 9.56 -7.91
C PRO A 3 -18.77 9.44 -9.38
N GLN A 4 -19.94 8.88 -9.66
CA GLN A 4 -20.47 8.73 -11.03
C GLN A 4 -20.85 10.08 -11.64
N GLU A 5 -21.44 10.98 -10.86
CA GLU A 5 -21.74 12.34 -11.29
C GLU A 5 -20.48 13.14 -11.60
N ILE A 6 -19.46 13.02 -10.75
CA ILE A 6 -18.15 13.65 -10.98
C ILE A 6 -17.55 13.11 -12.27
N LEU A 7 -17.48 11.79 -12.41
CA LEU A 7 -16.90 11.12 -13.58
C LEU A 7 -17.59 11.51 -14.90
N SER A 8 -18.92 11.69 -14.88
CA SER A 8 -19.70 12.10 -16.06
C SER A 8 -19.38 13.53 -16.52
N GLN A 9 -18.95 14.38 -15.60
CA GLN A 9 -18.62 15.79 -15.89
C GLN A 9 -17.14 16.01 -16.18
N MET A 10 -16.28 15.02 -15.95
CA MET A 10 -14.84 15.12 -16.23
C MET A 10 -14.55 15.04 -17.71
N THR A 11 -13.63 15.88 -18.18
CA THR A 11 -13.02 15.78 -19.50
C THR A 11 -12.12 14.56 -19.59
N LEU A 12 -11.77 14.15 -20.81
CA LEU A 12 -10.83 13.04 -21.03
C LEU A 12 -9.46 13.34 -20.43
N THR A 13 -8.99 14.57 -20.53
CA THR A 13 -7.70 15.01 -19.95
C THR A 13 -7.71 14.85 -18.44
N GLU A 14 -8.75 15.37 -17.76
CA GLU A 14 -8.86 15.22 -16.30
C GLU A 14 -8.91 13.75 -15.84
N LYS A 15 -9.56 12.90 -16.61
CA LYS A 15 -9.57 11.44 -16.34
C LYS A 15 -8.18 10.84 -16.50
N ALA A 16 -7.44 11.25 -17.53
CA ALA A 16 -6.07 10.79 -17.76
C ALA A 16 -5.12 11.29 -16.66
N ASP A 17 -5.27 12.55 -16.25
CA ASP A 17 -4.47 13.14 -15.17
C ASP A 17 -4.66 12.40 -13.83
N LEU A 18 -5.89 11.97 -13.51
CA LEU A 18 -6.15 11.15 -12.32
C LEU A 18 -5.48 9.77 -12.35
N CYS A 19 -5.12 9.26 -13.53
CA CYS A 19 -4.36 8.02 -13.68
C CYS A 19 -2.85 8.22 -13.54
N SER A 20 -2.40 9.47 -13.41
CA SER A 20 -1.01 9.87 -13.16
C SER A 20 -0.89 10.59 -11.82
N GLY A 21 0.32 10.68 -11.27
CA GLY A 21 0.58 11.63 -10.18
C GLY A 21 0.64 13.06 -10.69
N ALA A 22 0.23 14.02 -9.90
CA ALA A 22 0.48 15.43 -10.15
C ALA A 22 1.96 15.78 -9.98
N ASP A 23 2.57 15.13 -9.01
CA ASP A 23 4.00 15.07 -8.75
C ASP A 23 4.33 13.72 -8.09
N PHE A 24 5.48 13.63 -7.42
CA PHE A 24 5.94 12.39 -6.81
C PHE A 24 5.06 11.91 -5.64
N TRP A 25 4.35 12.83 -4.98
CA TRP A 25 3.60 12.56 -3.75
C TRP A 25 2.12 12.95 -3.81
N HIS A 26 1.66 13.60 -4.88
CA HIS A 26 0.28 14.04 -4.98
C HIS A 26 -0.49 13.32 -6.09
N ILE A 27 -1.69 12.87 -5.73
CA ILE A 27 -2.73 12.54 -6.69
C ILE A 27 -3.42 13.84 -7.07
N PRO A 28 -3.58 14.17 -8.37
CA PRO A 28 -4.19 15.42 -8.78
C PRO A 28 -5.67 15.50 -8.35
N GLY A 29 -6.15 16.71 -8.15
CA GLY A 29 -7.56 16.97 -7.97
C GLY A 29 -8.23 17.44 -9.26
N VAL A 30 -9.55 17.66 -9.17
CA VAL A 30 -10.34 18.35 -10.19
C VAL A 30 -11.12 19.49 -9.51
N PRO A 31 -10.46 20.64 -9.24
CA PRO A 31 -11.00 21.68 -8.36
C PRO A 31 -12.37 22.21 -8.81
N ARG A 32 -12.60 22.35 -10.13
CA ARG A 32 -13.90 22.79 -10.68
C ARG A 32 -15.07 21.85 -10.34
N LEU A 33 -14.78 20.59 -9.99
CA LEU A 33 -15.76 19.59 -9.57
C LEU A 33 -15.71 19.33 -8.05
N GLY A 34 -14.92 20.10 -7.30
CA GLY A 34 -14.77 19.96 -5.86
C GLY A 34 -13.88 18.79 -5.42
N VAL A 35 -13.18 18.11 -6.34
CA VAL A 35 -12.22 17.05 -6.02
C VAL A 35 -10.89 17.69 -5.66
N GLN A 36 -10.50 17.58 -4.40
CA GLN A 36 -9.23 18.11 -3.91
C GLN A 36 -8.06 17.19 -4.29
N PRO A 37 -6.85 17.72 -4.49
CA PRO A 37 -5.65 16.92 -4.60
C PRO A 37 -5.41 16.15 -3.29
N MET A 38 -4.76 15.00 -3.37
CA MET A 38 -4.52 14.13 -2.21
C MET A 38 -3.03 13.86 -2.08
N LEU A 39 -2.49 14.10 -0.89
CA LEU A 39 -1.12 13.75 -0.54
C LEU A 39 -1.06 12.26 -0.19
N VAL A 40 -0.15 11.54 -0.84
CA VAL A 40 0.26 10.19 -0.46
C VAL A 40 1.62 10.25 0.22
N CYS A 41 1.85 9.44 1.23
CA CYS A 41 3.09 9.48 2.01
C CYS A 41 3.64 8.09 2.25
N ASP A 42 4.96 7.96 2.15
CA ASP A 42 5.66 6.74 2.57
C ASP A 42 5.84 6.71 4.10
N GLY A 43 6.27 5.57 4.63
CA GLY A 43 6.57 5.42 6.06
C GLY A 43 5.53 4.61 6.84
N PRO A 44 5.42 3.29 6.58
CA PRO A 44 4.48 2.41 7.28
C PRO A 44 4.77 2.26 8.79
N HIS A 45 5.92 2.70 9.28
CA HIS A 45 6.31 2.63 10.70
C HIS A 45 6.57 4.01 11.32
N GLY A 46 6.11 5.07 10.67
CA GLY A 46 6.30 6.47 11.00
C GLY A 46 6.38 7.29 9.73
N LEU A 47 5.68 8.40 9.69
CA LEU A 47 5.52 9.18 8.48
C LEU A 47 6.85 9.65 7.90
N ARG A 48 7.03 9.49 6.62
CA ARG A 48 8.18 9.97 5.87
C ARG A 48 7.75 11.06 4.88
N LYS A 49 7.07 12.07 5.40
CA LYS A 49 6.67 13.24 4.64
C LYS A 49 7.86 14.15 4.42
N HIS A 50 8.25 14.32 3.17
CA HIS A 50 9.38 15.19 2.81
C HIS A 50 9.00 16.66 2.93
N ILE A 51 9.97 17.48 3.33
CA ILE A 51 9.85 18.94 3.34
C ILE A 51 10.29 19.44 1.97
N ASP A 52 9.41 20.13 1.24
CA ASP A 52 9.63 20.54 -0.15
C ASP A 52 10.93 21.33 -0.38
N SER A 53 11.33 22.17 0.59
CA SER A 53 12.58 22.92 0.54
C SER A 53 13.83 22.05 0.62
N ALA A 54 13.75 20.87 1.25
CA ALA A 54 14.86 19.94 1.40
C ALA A 54 15.07 19.08 0.15
N ILE A 55 14.01 18.80 -0.60
CA ILE A 55 14.08 18.02 -1.84
C ILE A 55 14.93 18.75 -2.88
N GLN A 56 14.78 20.07 -2.99
CA GLN A 56 15.55 20.91 -3.92
C GLN A 56 17.03 21.01 -3.56
N ALA A 57 17.39 20.80 -2.28
CA ALA A 57 18.76 20.85 -1.80
C ALA A 57 19.46 19.47 -1.79
N GLY A 58 18.78 18.40 -2.22
CA GLY A 58 19.32 17.03 -2.21
C GLY A 58 19.35 16.38 -0.82
N PHE A 59 18.74 16.99 0.18
CA PHE A 59 18.57 16.43 1.52
C PHE A 59 17.17 15.84 1.64
N TYR A 60 17.10 14.59 2.08
CA TYR A 60 15.82 13.90 2.34
C TYR A 60 15.34 14.20 3.78
N GLU A 61 15.16 15.47 4.09
CA GLU A 61 14.64 15.87 5.38
C GLU A 61 13.13 15.62 5.42
N ALA A 62 12.67 14.93 6.46
CA ALA A 62 11.26 14.63 6.69
C ALA A 62 10.76 15.34 7.93
N VAL A 63 9.45 15.53 8.03
CA VAL A 63 8.81 16.04 9.25
C VAL A 63 9.11 15.11 10.42
N SER A 64 9.26 15.68 11.61
CA SER A 64 9.48 14.89 12.84
C SER A 64 8.17 14.27 13.30
N THR A 65 8.09 12.94 13.27
CA THR A 65 6.93 12.16 13.70
C THR A 65 7.34 10.99 14.58
N ALA A 66 6.37 10.26 15.12
CA ALA A 66 6.65 9.05 15.89
C ALA A 66 7.31 7.99 14.99
N CYS A 67 8.29 7.27 15.55
CA CYS A 67 8.92 6.12 14.90
C CYS A 67 8.50 4.87 15.65
N PHE A 68 7.59 4.11 15.06
CA PHE A 68 7.12 2.83 15.59
C PHE A 68 8.09 1.70 15.24
N PRO A 69 8.05 0.57 15.98
CA PRO A 69 8.82 -0.61 15.61
C PRO A 69 8.48 -1.08 14.18
N PRO A 70 9.46 -1.59 13.42
CA PRO A 70 9.19 -2.10 12.07
C PRO A 70 8.27 -3.32 12.11
N SER A 71 7.54 -3.59 11.01
CA SER A 71 6.60 -4.71 10.90
C SER A 71 7.22 -6.05 11.30
N ALA A 72 8.50 -6.24 11.02
CA ALA A 72 9.24 -7.42 11.47
C ALA A 72 9.27 -7.58 13.01
N CYS A 73 9.33 -6.47 13.74
CA CYS A 73 9.28 -6.46 15.20
C CYS A 73 7.83 -6.62 15.70
N MET A 74 6.91 -5.85 15.12
CA MET A 74 5.50 -5.90 15.50
C MET A 74 4.90 -7.29 15.36
N ALA A 75 5.22 -8.01 14.27
CA ALA A 75 4.73 -9.37 14.05
C ALA A 75 5.19 -10.37 15.13
N ASN A 76 6.32 -10.12 15.79
CA ASN A 76 6.80 -10.96 16.90
C ASN A 76 5.97 -10.81 18.20
N SER A 77 5.10 -9.81 18.27
CA SER A 77 4.13 -9.71 19.37
C SER A 77 3.00 -10.72 19.22
N PHE A 78 2.68 -11.16 18.01
CA PHE A 78 1.49 -11.95 17.67
C PHE A 78 0.19 -11.29 18.12
N ASP A 79 0.21 -9.95 18.33
CA ASP A 79 -0.90 -9.17 18.89
C ASP A 79 -1.48 -8.24 17.82
N VAL A 80 -2.59 -8.67 17.24
CA VAL A 80 -3.32 -7.91 16.21
C VAL A 80 -3.95 -6.63 16.79
N ALA A 81 -4.36 -6.66 18.08
CA ALA A 81 -4.95 -5.49 18.71
C ALA A 81 -3.90 -4.39 18.93
N LEU A 82 -2.68 -4.76 19.35
CA LEU A 82 -1.57 -3.83 19.43
C LEU A 82 -1.23 -3.21 18.07
N GLU A 83 -1.27 -4.01 16.99
CA GLU A 83 -1.03 -3.50 15.63
C GLU A 83 -2.13 -2.53 15.19
N GLU A 84 -3.38 -2.76 15.62
CA GLU A 84 -4.49 -1.83 15.38
C GLU A 84 -4.29 -0.51 16.15
N GLU A 85 -3.80 -0.56 17.38
CA GLU A 85 -3.45 0.65 18.15
C GLU A 85 -2.33 1.45 17.49
N VAL A 86 -1.31 0.79 16.95
CA VAL A 86 -0.24 1.46 16.18
C VAL A 86 -0.81 2.08 14.89
N GLY A 87 -1.69 1.35 14.20
CA GLY A 87 -2.41 1.89 13.04
C GLY A 87 -3.22 3.14 13.38
N ASP A 88 -3.92 3.15 14.51
CA ASP A 88 -4.68 4.30 15.01
C ASP A 88 -3.77 5.51 15.29
N ALA A 89 -2.64 5.29 15.93
CA ALA A 89 -1.67 6.35 16.22
C ALA A 89 -1.08 6.94 14.91
N LEU A 90 -0.71 6.09 13.95
CA LEU A 90 -0.27 6.53 12.62
C LEU A 90 -1.36 7.31 11.87
N GLY A 91 -2.62 6.90 11.99
CA GLY A 91 -3.75 7.60 11.42
C GLY A 91 -3.91 9.03 11.97
N LYS A 92 -3.71 9.21 13.27
CA LYS A 92 -3.70 10.54 13.91
C LYS A 92 -2.54 11.41 13.44
N ASP A 93 -1.35 10.84 13.30
CA ASP A 93 -0.19 11.54 12.74
C ASP A 93 -0.47 11.95 11.28
N CYS A 94 -1.06 11.07 10.48
CA CYS A 94 -1.48 11.37 9.10
C CYS A 94 -2.47 12.54 9.04
N GLN A 95 -3.45 12.57 9.93
CA GLN A 95 -4.41 13.68 10.03
C GLN A 95 -3.71 15.00 10.38
N ALA A 96 -2.80 14.99 11.35
CA ALA A 96 -2.04 16.18 11.73
C ALA A 96 -1.20 16.71 10.57
N GLU A 97 -0.66 15.85 9.74
CA GLU A 97 0.18 16.16 8.58
C GLU A 97 -0.60 16.27 7.26
N GLN A 98 -1.93 16.19 7.30
CA GLN A 98 -2.81 16.30 6.11
C GLN A 98 -2.51 15.26 5.02
N ILE A 99 -2.15 14.05 5.41
CA ILE A 99 -1.91 12.91 4.52
C ILE A 99 -3.22 12.19 4.26
N GLY A 100 -3.57 12.01 2.99
CA GLY A 100 -4.79 11.31 2.59
C GLY A 100 -4.62 9.79 2.52
N ILE A 101 -3.45 9.32 2.08
CA ILE A 101 -3.13 7.89 1.99
C ILE A 101 -1.71 7.63 2.51
N LEU A 102 -1.57 6.69 3.45
CA LEU A 102 -0.28 6.17 3.88
C LEU A 102 0.06 4.92 3.07
N LEU A 103 1.29 4.88 2.50
CA LEU A 103 1.78 3.78 1.67
C LEU A 103 2.26 2.61 2.54
N GLY A 104 1.33 1.87 3.05
CA GLY A 104 1.49 0.71 3.92
C GLY A 104 0.14 0.08 4.25
N PRO A 105 0.16 -1.10 4.90
CA PRO A 105 1.32 -1.90 5.29
C PRO A 105 1.91 -2.74 4.15
N GLY A 106 3.14 -3.21 4.34
CA GLY A 106 3.75 -4.22 3.47
C GLY A 106 3.41 -5.64 3.92
N ALA A 107 2.82 -6.45 3.04
CA ALA A 107 2.35 -7.79 3.36
C ALA A 107 3.03 -8.92 2.57
N ASN A 108 4.13 -8.65 1.89
CA ASN A 108 4.89 -9.71 1.22
C ASN A 108 5.56 -10.65 2.23
N LEU A 109 5.74 -11.90 1.84
CA LEU A 109 6.35 -12.90 2.70
C LEU A 109 7.88 -12.79 2.73
N LYS A 110 8.49 -13.08 3.86
CA LYS A 110 9.93 -13.18 4.04
C LYS A 110 10.42 -14.55 3.56
N ARG A 111 10.91 -14.63 2.31
CA ARG A 111 11.41 -15.87 1.71
C ARG A 111 12.91 -16.05 1.90
N SER A 112 13.67 -14.98 1.74
CA SER A 112 15.11 -14.99 1.93
C SER A 112 15.49 -13.99 3.02
N PRO A 113 16.39 -14.35 3.95
CA PRO A 113 16.90 -13.41 4.94
C PRO A 113 17.69 -12.25 4.31
N LEU A 114 18.13 -12.41 3.06
CA LEU A 114 18.89 -11.40 2.34
C LEU A 114 18.00 -10.37 1.61
N CYS A 115 16.67 -10.50 1.67
CA CYS A 115 15.79 -9.49 1.08
C CYS A 115 15.90 -8.15 1.84
N GLY A 116 16.32 -7.10 1.14
CA GLY A 116 16.55 -5.78 1.71
C GLY A 116 15.32 -5.08 2.30
N ARG A 117 14.11 -5.59 2.01
CA ARG A 117 12.85 -5.04 2.51
C ARG A 117 12.18 -5.90 3.58
N ASN A 118 12.86 -6.90 4.13
CA ASN A 118 12.30 -7.74 5.19
C ASN A 118 11.90 -6.96 6.45
N PHE A 119 12.49 -5.81 6.71
CA PHE A 119 12.15 -4.97 7.87
C PHE A 119 10.71 -4.47 7.83
N GLU A 120 10.17 -4.19 6.64
CA GLU A 120 8.82 -3.65 6.47
C GLU A 120 7.73 -4.71 6.22
N TYR A 121 8.10 -5.98 6.12
CA TYR A 121 7.16 -7.10 5.98
C TYR A 121 6.99 -7.83 7.32
N PHE A 122 5.80 -8.33 7.58
CA PHE A 122 5.44 -8.93 8.87
C PHE A 122 6.14 -10.26 9.11
N SER A 123 5.89 -11.27 8.29
CA SER A 123 6.30 -12.66 8.58
C SER A 123 6.60 -13.46 7.30
N GLU A 124 7.19 -14.64 7.49
CA GLU A 124 7.21 -15.69 6.47
C GLU A 124 5.89 -16.47 6.41
N ASP A 125 5.09 -16.42 7.49
CA ASP A 125 3.78 -17.04 7.57
C ASP A 125 2.71 -16.12 6.97
N PRO A 126 1.96 -16.59 5.93
CA PRO A 126 0.92 -15.78 5.31
C PRO A 126 -0.27 -15.52 6.24
N TYR A 127 -0.56 -16.44 7.17
CA TYR A 127 -1.64 -16.24 8.14
C TYR A 127 -1.32 -15.06 9.07
N LEU A 128 -0.16 -15.11 9.75
CA LEU A 128 0.26 -14.02 10.64
C LEU A 128 0.35 -12.70 9.89
N SER A 129 0.97 -12.69 8.71
CA SER A 129 1.09 -11.48 7.88
C SER A 129 -0.27 -10.89 7.54
N SER A 130 -1.25 -11.73 7.21
CA SER A 130 -2.60 -11.27 6.86
C SER A 130 -3.34 -10.65 8.05
N ARG A 131 -3.17 -11.22 9.26
CA ARG A 131 -3.85 -10.74 10.46
C ARG A 131 -3.25 -9.43 10.98
N MET A 132 -1.92 -9.31 10.95
CA MET A 132 -1.24 -8.07 11.31
C MET A 132 -1.60 -6.96 10.32
N ALA A 133 -1.58 -7.24 9.01
CA ALA A 133 -1.99 -6.27 7.99
C ALA A 133 -3.45 -5.81 8.18
N ASP A 134 -4.36 -6.71 8.54
CA ASP A 134 -5.76 -6.38 8.83
C ASP A 134 -5.89 -5.41 10.01
N GLY A 135 -5.21 -5.68 11.12
CA GLY A 135 -5.18 -4.79 12.29
C GLY A 135 -4.66 -3.41 11.94
N TYR A 136 -3.51 -3.34 11.27
CA TYR A 136 -2.93 -2.08 10.81
C TYR A 136 -3.91 -1.25 9.97
N ILE A 137 -4.54 -1.88 8.96
CA ILE A 137 -5.47 -1.19 8.06
C ILE A 137 -6.70 -0.67 8.80
N ARG A 138 -7.30 -1.47 9.70
CA ARG A 138 -8.44 -1.04 10.50
C ARG A 138 -8.09 0.14 11.38
N GLY A 139 -6.97 0.05 12.11
CA GLY A 139 -6.49 1.11 13.00
C GLY A 139 -6.27 2.43 12.25
N LEU A 140 -5.60 2.39 11.10
CA LEU A 140 -5.31 3.60 10.33
C LEU A 140 -6.58 4.19 9.70
N GLN A 141 -7.40 3.36 9.06
CA GLN A 141 -8.57 3.84 8.30
C GLN A 141 -9.70 4.38 9.18
N GLN A 142 -9.81 3.99 10.45
CA GLN A 142 -10.79 4.59 11.38
C GLN A 142 -10.59 6.09 11.59
N ASN A 143 -9.40 6.61 11.26
CA ASN A 143 -9.09 8.04 11.31
C ASN A 143 -9.43 8.77 9.99
N GLY A 144 -10.09 8.11 9.02
CA GLY A 144 -10.40 8.72 7.73
C GLY A 144 -9.18 8.94 6.84
N VAL A 145 -8.13 8.14 7.01
CA VAL A 145 -6.91 8.09 6.19
C VAL A 145 -6.86 6.76 5.46
N GLY A 146 -6.56 6.76 4.18
CA GLY A 146 -6.47 5.53 3.39
C GLY A 146 -5.18 4.76 3.66
N CYS A 147 -5.28 3.43 3.69
CA CYS A 147 -4.14 2.53 3.57
C CYS A 147 -3.85 2.19 2.10
N CYS A 148 -2.59 1.98 1.78
CA CYS A 148 -2.15 1.39 0.52
C CYS A 148 -1.43 0.07 0.80
N LEU A 149 -2.17 -1.03 0.78
CA LEU A 149 -1.61 -2.36 1.00
C LEU A 149 -0.62 -2.73 -0.10
N LYS A 150 0.61 -3.12 0.25
CA LYS A 150 1.71 -3.30 -0.72
C LYS A 150 2.57 -4.53 -0.43
N HIS A 151 3.29 -5.06 -1.39
CA HIS A 151 3.31 -4.80 -2.83
C HIS A 151 2.66 -6.00 -3.55
N PHE A 152 1.56 -5.77 -4.21
CA PHE A 152 0.73 -6.81 -4.81
C PHE A 152 1.24 -7.20 -6.20
N ALA A 153 1.91 -8.38 -6.38
CA ALA A 153 2.19 -9.39 -5.39
C ALA A 153 3.59 -9.99 -5.61
N ALA A 154 3.98 -10.87 -4.69
CA ALA A 154 5.21 -11.66 -4.78
C ALA A 154 6.52 -10.87 -4.82
N ASN A 155 6.58 -9.67 -4.24
CA ASN A 155 7.84 -8.90 -4.10
C ASN A 155 8.66 -9.44 -2.90
N ASN A 156 9.30 -10.60 -3.08
CA ASN A 156 9.97 -11.33 -2.01
C ASN A 156 11.50 -11.20 -2.05
N GLN A 157 12.03 -10.41 -2.98
CA GLN A 157 13.45 -10.10 -3.13
C GLN A 157 13.63 -8.78 -3.88
N GLU A 158 14.80 -8.11 -3.74
CA GLU A 158 15.05 -6.80 -4.32
C GLU A 158 16.05 -6.80 -5.48
N TYR A 159 16.76 -7.92 -5.70
CA TYR A 159 17.70 -8.00 -6.79
C TYR A 159 16.98 -7.91 -8.14
N ARG A 160 17.29 -6.88 -8.92
CA ARG A 160 16.66 -6.57 -10.22
C ARG A 160 15.11 -6.50 -10.14
N ARG A 161 14.56 -5.98 -9.05
CA ARG A 161 13.11 -5.95 -8.78
C ARG A 161 12.25 -5.38 -9.92
N LEU A 162 12.83 -4.51 -10.77
CA LEU A 162 12.14 -3.93 -11.93
C LEU A 162 12.12 -4.86 -13.16
N ASN A 163 12.89 -5.96 -13.15
CA ASN A 163 13.06 -6.83 -14.31
C ASN A 163 12.91 -8.33 -13.99
N VAL A 164 12.92 -8.71 -12.72
CA VAL A 164 12.79 -10.11 -12.31
C VAL A 164 11.40 -10.65 -12.64
N SER A 165 11.34 -11.94 -12.95
CA SER A 165 10.08 -12.65 -13.07
C SER A 165 10.06 -13.79 -12.05
N ASP A 166 9.08 -13.73 -11.15
CA ASP A 166 8.81 -14.82 -10.21
C ASP A 166 8.03 -15.90 -10.92
N VAL A 167 8.65 -17.09 -11.01
CA VAL A 167 8.03 -18.27 -11.62
C VAL A 167 7.41 -19.10 -10.51
N VAL A 168 6.11 -19.17 -10.47
CA VAL A 168 5.36 -19.79 -9.38
C VAL A 168 4.07 -20.42 -9.93
N ASP A 169 3.77 -21.65 -9.53
CA ASP A 169 2.50 -22.28 -9.87
C ASP A 169 1.32 -21.62 -9.15
N GLU A 170 0.11 -21.77 -9.70
CA GLU A 170 -1.08 -21.09 -9.20
C GLU A 170 -1.43 -21.48 -7.76
N ARG A 171 -1.27 -22.75 -7.38
CA ARG A 171 -1.56 -23.20 -6.02
C ARG A 171 -0.63 -22.52 -5.01
N THR A 172 0.67 -22.55 -5.26
CA THR A 172 1.66 -21.90 -4.39
C THR A 172 1.42 -20.38 -4.34
N LEU A 173 1.09 -19.76 -5.48
CA LEU A 173 0.78 -18.35 -5.54
C LEU A 173 -0.41 -18.01 -4.65
N ARG A 174 -1.50 -18.77 -4.73
CA ARG A 174 -2.73 -18.53 -3.94
C ARG A 174 -2.55 -18.85 -2.45
N GLU A 175 -1.98 -20.01 -2.14
CA GLU A 175 -1.92 -20.49 -0.75
C GLU A 175 -0.84 -19.77 0.09
N LEU A 176 0.18 -19.20 -0.53
CA LEU A 176 1.27 -18.50 0.15
C LEU A 176 1.27 -17.01 -0.17
N TYR A 177 1.64 -16.63 -1.39
CA TYR A 177 1.97 -15.25 -1.73
C TYR A 177 0.77 -14.30 -1.81
N LEU A 178 -0.40 -14.81 -2.13
CA LEU A 178 -1.64 -14.05 -2.20
C LEU A 178 -2.44 -14.13 -0.90
N ALA A 179 -2.28 -15.16 -0.09
CA ALA A 179 -3.02 -15.35 1.14
C ALA A 179 -2.80 -14.21 2.16
N SER A 180 -1.59 -13.63 2.19
CA SER A 180 -1.29 -12.47 3.04
C SER A 180 -2.04 -11.20 2.62
N PHE A 181 -2.53 -11.13 1.38
CA PHE A 181 -3.31 -10.02 0.84
C PHE A 181 -4.81 -10.29 0.86
N GLU A 182 -5.23 -11.52 0.55
CA GLU A 182 -6.64 -11.86 0.41
C GLU A 182 -7.46 -11.53 1.66
N TYR A 183 -6.96 -11.92 2.83
CA TYR A 183 -7.67 -11.71 4.07
C TYR A 183 -7.90 -10.21 4.37
N PRO A 184 -6.86 -9.36 4.44
CA PRO A 184 -7.07 -7.94 4.73
C PRO A 184 -7.87 -7.20 3.64
N ILE A 185 -7.77 -7.62 2.37
CA ILE A 185 -8.57 -7.04 1.29
C ILE A 185 -10.06 -7.31 1.52
N LYS A 186 -10.43 -8.53 1.88
CA LYS A 186 -11.83 -8.92 2.09
C LYS A 186 -12.43 -8.38 3.40
N HIS A 187 -11.60 -8.20 4.45
CA HIS A 187 -12.06 -7.83 5.80
C HIS A 187 -11.83 -6.36 6.13
N ALA A 188 -10.60 -5.89 6.08
CA ALA A 188 -10.26 -4.50 6.41
C ALA A 188 -10.50 -3.53 5.24
N LYS A 189 -10.55 -4.01 4.00
CA LYS A 189 -10.88 -3.23 2.78
C LYS A 189 -10.00 -2.00 2.63
N PRO A 190 -8.68 -2.16 2.38
CA PRO A 190 -7.80 -1.02 2.16
C PRO A 190 -8.30 -0.14 1.02
N TRP A 191 -8.17 1.19 1.16
CA TRP A 191 -8.64 2.13 0.14
C TRP A 191 -7.86 2.02 -1.16
N SER A 192 -6.60 1.59 -1.09
CA SER A 192 -5.77 1.38 -2.26
C SER A 192 -4.84 0.18 -2.11
N ILE A 193 -4.35 -0.31 -3.25
CA ILE A 193 -3.41 -1.42 -3.34
C ILE A 193 -2.28 -1.02 -4.29
N MET A 194 -1.04 -1.20 -3.86
CA MET A 194 0.13 -0.92 -4.69
C MET A 194 0.62 -2.18 -5.38
N CYS A 195 0.68 -2.16 -6.72
CA CYS A 195 1.29 -3.24 -7.49
C CYS A 195 2.79 -3.35 -7.18
N SER A 196 3.31 -4.58 -7.19
CA SER A 196 4.75 -4.82 -7.17
C SER A 196 5.38 -4.50 -8.53
N TYR A 197 6.70 -4.26 -8.51
CA TYR A 197 7.45 -3.97 -9.76
C TYR A 197 7.79 -5.21 -10.58
N ASN A 198 7.90 -6.38 -9.94
CA ASN A 198 8.30 -7.63 -10.56
C ASN A 198 7.24 -8.16 -11.54
N ARG A 199 7.66 -9.10 -12.36
CA ARG A 199 6.74 -9.93 -13.13
C ARG A 199 6.33 -11.15 -12.32
N ILE A 200 5.14 -11.65 -12.60
CA ILE A 200 4.66 -12.97 -12.16
C ILE A 200 4.44 -13.80 -13.41
N ASN A 201 5.15 -14.91 -13.53
CA ASN A 201 5.07 -15.80 -14.69
C ASN A 201 5.20 -15.05 -16.04
N GLY A 202 6.14 -14.10 -16.10
CA GLY A 202 6.46 -13.33 -17.31
C GLY A 202 5.68 -12.02 -17.51
N THR A 203 4.57 -11.80 -16.79
CA THR A 203 3.74 -10.60 -16.93
C THR A 203 3.98 -9.65 -15.75
N TYR A 204 4.22 -8.37 -16.00
CA TYR A 204 4.35 -7.36 -14.94
C TYR A 204 3.09 -7.30 -14.08
N SER A 205 3.25 -7.19 -12.76
CA SER A 205 2.11 -7.16 -11.84
C SER A 205 1.12 -6.04 -12.18
N SER A 206 1.61 -4.88 -12.61
CA SER A 206 0.79 -3.74 -13.01
C SER A 206 0.03 -3.93 -14.34
N ASP A 207 0.42 -4.90 -15.16
CA ASP A 207 -0.20 -5.23 -16.45
C ASP A 207 -0.84 -6.64 -16.44
N ASN A 208 -0.86 -7.28 -15.30
CA ASN A 208 -1.37 -8.64 -15.15
C ASN A 208 -2.89 -8.64 -14.96
N ARG A 209 -3.61 -8.85 -16.07
CA ARG A 209 -5.07 -8.91 -16.08
C ARG A 209 -5.63 -9.97 -15.12
N TRP A 210 -5.02 -11.17 -15.09
CA TRP A 210 -5.46 -12.21 -14.18
C TRP A 210 -5.37 -11.76 -12.73
N LEU A 211 -4.23 -11.15 -12.35
CA LEU A 211 -4.00 -10.69 -10.99
C LEU A 211 -4.95 -9.55 -10.59
N LEU A 212 -5.04 -8.50 -11.43
CA LEU A 212 -5.73 -7.25 -11.08
C LEU A 212 -7.23 -7.27 -11.37
N THR A 213 -7.65 -8.00 -12.41
CA THR A 213 -9.05 -8.00 -12.81
C THR A 213 -9.75 -9.29 -12.39
N ASP A 214 -9.23 -10.44 -12.81
CA ASP A 214 -9.95 -11.67 -12.61
C ASP A 214 -9.90 -12.14 -11.15
N LEU A 215 -8.73 -12.07 -10.50
CA LEU A 215 -8.57 -12.41 -9.09
C LEU A 215 -9.04 -11.27 -8.17
N LEU A 216 -8.36 -10.11 -8.22
CA LEU A 216 -8.57 -9.03 -7.26
C LEU A 216 -9.99 -8.46 -7.30
N ARG A 217 -10.48 -8.11 -8.50
CA ARG A 217 -11.79 -7.45 -8.63
C ARG A 217 -12.95 -8.43 -8.69
N LYS A 218 -12.86 -9.47 -9.55
CA LYS A 218 -14.00 -10.37 -9.77
C LYS A 218 -14.12 -11.45 -8.70
N GLU A 219 -12.99 -12.08 -8.33
CA GLU A 219 -13.02 -13.18 -7.36
C GLU A 219 -13.04 -12.66 -5.91
N TRP A 220 -12.21 -11.66 -5.58
CA TRP A 220 -12.15 -11.11 -4.22
C TRP A 220 -13.11 -9.94 -3.98
N GLY A 221 -13.70 -9.36 -5.03
CA GLY A 221 -14.68 -8.29 -4.93
C GLY A 221 -14.11 -6.94 -4.52
N TYR A 222 -12.85 -6.67 -4.85
CA TYR A 222 -12.24 -5.37 -4.59
C TYR A 222 -12.68 -4.34 -5.64
N GLU A 223 -13.28 -3.24 -5.18
CA GLU A 223 -13.83 -2.16 -6.01
C GLU A 223 -12.88 -0.95 -6.14
#